data_b82a26838993477193bdaa48647306b0
#
_entry.id   b82a26838993477193bdaa48647306b0
#
_cell.length_a   1.000
_cell.length_b   1.000
_cell.length_c   1.000
_cell.angle_alpha   90.00
_cell.angle_beta   90.00
_cell.angle_gamma   90.00
#
_symmetry.space_group_name_H-M   'P 1'
#
loop_
_entity.id
_entity.type
_entity.pdbx_description
1 polymer ?
#
loop_
_entity_poly.entity_id
_entity_poly.type
_entity_poly.pdbx_seq_one_letter_code
_entity_poly.pdbx_strand_id
1 'polypeptide(L)'
;MKILAIYRGKEYSPNMEDKDAEIINSVSDNLVALGHKVVKIRETELHKHLEGYQAIVSMSRKPEILQELKSQEKRGVRVFNTPESIEHCDRVSFTTMFDANEIPQPNFFVKTANQPASESANGFGDSGVWVKRGDGYSMVKEDIVFAKDVATENDAVNKILARGCSSVVVSEHAKGDLVKFYGVNSASNNPFFYWYYASEGHSKFGCENVNGKEKGYEFSEANLQEICSKAASVLGLDIYGGDCIVDENGGFKIIDFNDWPSFSKCRQDAAKSIASLVSETLHNDKQKRMNIQASIKSSDTEEWLDTVFTRPIGFMWTKFFDRFDIHPNVVTVLSIILGVASAFFFVNDADTLKGFLLNLVGVLLLMWANFYDSCDGQLARITGKKTRLGRILDGAAGDLWFIAIYIALIIRLYDQNIPFTNVKWGMWAFVMMAITGLICHARQCGLSDYYRNIHLFFLKGKEGSELDNFEQQLAKLKSMTWKDDPLGKFFQYFYVNYTHSQEQQTPNFQALLKTLKKEYGGNIPQSFRDKFRLKSLPMMKWANILTFNTRAIALYISALIDLPWLYPVFEIFVMTSLYFYMRHHHESFCKELDDELNGKG
;
A
#
# COMPACT_ATOMS: atom_id res chain seq x y z
N MET A 1 9.49 -3.04 15.04
CA MET A 1 8.47 -2.25 14.34
C MET A 1 7.59 -1.55 15.37
N LYS A 2 6.86 -0.48 15.01
CA LYS A 2 5.95 0.23 15.93
C LYS A 2 4.52 -0.27 15.70
N ILE A 3 3.89 -0.78 16.74
CA ILE A 3 2.56 -1.42 16.70
C ILE A 3 1.62 -0.65 17.63
N LEU A 4 0.40 -0.42 17.19
CA LEU A 4 -0.66 0.18 18.00
C LEU A 4 -1.58 -0.94 18.50
N ALA A 5 -1.85 -0.98 19.80
CA ALA A 5 -2.80 -1.90 20.42
C ALA A 5 -4.02 -1.12 20.96
N ILE A 6 -5.21 -1.49 20.52
CA ILE A 6 -6.46 -0.79 20.85
C ILE A 6 -7.35 -1.70 21.69
N TYR A 7 -7.68 -1.23 22.90
CA TYR A 7 -8.58 -1.93 23.80
C TYR A 7 -10.03 -1.92 23.25
N ARG A 8 -10.81 -2.94 23.62
CA ARG A 8 -12.26 -2.97 23.35
C ARG A 8 -12.99 -1.92 24.18
N GLY A 9 -13.97 -1.26 23.59
CA GLY A 9 -14.86 -0.34 24.31
C GLY A 9 -15.72 -1.07 25.34
N LYS A 10 -15.99 -0.43 26.47
CA LYS A 10 -16.77 -1.00 27.57
C LYS A 10 -18.14 -1.48 27.14
N GLU A 11 -18.77 -0.76 26.24
CA GLU A 11 -20.09 -1.09 25.68
C GLU A 11 -20.12 -2.44 24.96
N TYR A 12 -18.97 -2.89 24.41
CA TYR A 12 -18.82 -4.18 23.71
C TYR A 12 -18.21 -5.29 24.58
N SER A 13 -17.96 -5.03 25.86
CA SER A 13 -17.39 -5.96 26.86
C SER A 13 -18.29 -6.15 28.08
N PRO A 14 -19.61 -6.37 27.97
CA PRO A 14 -20.47 -6.48 29.14
C PRO A 14 -20.01 -7.64 30.04
N ASN A 15 -19.70 -7.33 31.30
CA ASN A 15 -19.19 -8.26 32.32
C ASN A 15 -17.83 -8.92 32.02
N MET A 16 -17.06 -8.43 31.01
CA MET A 16 -15.81 -9.05 30.57
C MET A 16 -14.66 -8.04 30.41
N GLU A 17 -14.82 -6.77 30.85
CA GLU A 17 -13.85 -5.67 30.64
C GLU A 17 -12.44 -6.05 31.05
N ASP A 18 -12.26 -6.59 32.26
CA ASP A 18 -10.94 -6.94 32.78
C ASP A 18 -10.29 -8.07 31.97
N LYS A 19 -11.07 -9.09 31.59
CA LYS A 19 -10.57 -10.24 30.81
C LYS A 19 -10.17 -9.84 29.40
N ASP A 20 -10.91 -8.95 28.74
CA ASP A 20 -10.58 -8.40 27.43
C ASP A 20 -9.36 -7.47 27.52
N ALA A 21 -9.20 -6.71 28.59
CA ALA A 21 -7.99 -5.91 28.83
C ALA A 21 -6.75 -6.79 29.08
N GLU A 22 -6.91 -7.91 29.81
CA GLU A 22 -5.81 -8.84 30.08
C GLU A 22 -5.26 -9.53 28.84
N ILE A 23 -6.08 -9.93 27.85
CA ILE A 23 -5.56 -10.55 26.63
C ILE A 23 -4.77 -9.53 25.80
N ILE A 24 -5.26 -8.29 25.60
CA ILE A 24 -4.55 -7.29 24.83
C ILE A 24 -3.24 -6.88 25.51
N ASN A 25 -3.20 -6.84 26.85
CA ASN A 25 -1.97 -6.63 27.60
C ASN A 25 -0.98 -7.77 27.39
N SER A 26 -1.40 -9.03 27.55
CA SER A 26 -0.53 -10.18 27.35
C SER A 26 0.01 -10.27 25.92
N VAL A 27 -0.79 -9.97 24.90
CA VAL A 27 -0.34 -9.86 23.50
C VAL A 27 0.71 -8.74 23.35
N SER A 28 0.44 -7.58 23.91
CA SER A 28 1.37 -6.44 23.87
C SER A 28 2.72 -6.77 24.50
N ASP A 29 2.71 -7.43 25.66
CA ASP A 29 3.93 -7.81 26.37
C ASP A 29 4.75 -8.84 25.58
N ASN A 30 4.09 -9.84 24.95
CA ASN A 30 4.77 -10.78 24.05
C ASN A 30 5.32 -10.09 22.80
N LEU A 31 4.62 -9.12 22.19
CA LEU A 31 5.14 -8.33 21.07
C LEU A 31 6.37 -7.50 21.46
N VAL A 32 6.38 -6.94 22.69
CA VAL A 32 7.57 -6.24 23.22
C VAL A 32 8.74 -7.21 23.40
N ALA A 33 8.49 -8.42 23.90
CA ALA A 33 9.51 -9.46 24.04
C ALA A 33 10.08 -9.90 22.67
N LEU A 34 9.27 -9.84 21.59
CA LEU A 34 9.72 -10.07 20.22
C LEU A 34 10.43 -8.85 19.57
N GLY A 35 10.71 -7.80 20.34
CA GLY A 35 11.48 -6.63 19.88
C GLY A 35 10.65 -5.56 19.17
N HIS A 36 9.32 -5.56 19.31
CA HIS A 36 8.46 -4.52 18.77
C HIS A 36 8.24 -3.40 19.79
N LYS A 37 7.98 -2.17 19.32
CA LYS A 37 7.54 -1.06 20.16
C LYS A 37 6.02 -0.98 20.11
N VAL A 38 5.36 -1.28 21.25
CA VAL A 38 3.90 -1.28 21.34
C VAL A 38 3.40 -0.06 22.09
N VAL A 39 2.40 0.61 21.54
CA VAL A 39 1.66 1.70 22.18
C VAL A 39 0.24 1.22 22.41
N LYS A 40 -0.22 1.25 23.65
CA LYS A 40 -1.58 0.82 24.04
C LYS A 40 -2.46 2.05 24.21
N ILE A 41 -3.64 2.04 23.59
CA ILE A 41 -4.62 3.15 23.66
C ILE A 41 -6.04 2.65 23.84
N ARG A 42 -6.91 3.50 24.37
CA ARG A 42 -8.36 3.31 24.33
C ARG A 42 -8.93 3.81 23.01
N GLU A 43 -10.08 3.32 22.59
CA GLU A 43 -10.76 3.74 21.35
C GLU A 43 -10.90 5.26 21.22
N THR A 44 -11.19 5.95 22.33
CA THR A 44 -11.37 7.41 22.36
C THR A 44 -10.11 8.21 22.05
N GLU A 45 -8.94 7.57 22.07
CA GLU A 45 -7.65 8.22 21.86
C GLU A 45 -7.12 8.01 20.43
N LEU A 46 -7.80 7.19 19.60
CA LEU A 46 -7.32 6.80 18.27
C LEU A 46 -6.97 8.00 17.39
N HIS A 47 -7.79 9.06 17.39
CA HIS A 47 -7.57 10.27 16.58
C HIS A 47 -6.23 10.98 16.85
N LYS A 48 -5.57 10.70 17.99
CA LYS A 48 -4.24 11.22 18.35
C LYS A 48 -3.09 10.32 17.88
N HIS A 49 -3.41 9.12 17.36
CA HIS A 49 -2.45 8.05 17.07
C HIS A 49 -2.67 7.45 15.69
N LEU A 50 -2.74 8.30 14.65
CA LEU A 50 -3.05 7.84 13.28
C LEU A 50 -1.83 7.60 12.40
N GLU A 51 -0.62 8.00 12.83
CA GLU A 51 0.56 7.97 11.98
C GLU A 51 1.75 7.22 12.60
N GLY A 52 2.56 6.64 11.73
CA GLY A 52 3.84 6.06 12.10
C GLY A 52 3.79 4.64 12.65
N TYR A 53 2.67 3.93 12.50
CA TYR A 53 2.54 2.51 12.87
C TYR A 53 2.64 1.61 11.65
N GLN A 54 3.27 0.44 11.79
CA GLN A 54 3.34 -0.59 10.76
C GLN A 54 2.20 -1.60 10.89
N ALA A 55 1.67 -1.77 12.09
CA ALA A 55 0.51 -2.61 12.35
C ALA A 55 -0.36 -2.07 13.48
N ILE A 56 -1.61 -2.49 13.47
CA ILE A 56 -2.60 -2.24 14.51
C ILE A 56 -3.20 -3.57 14.94
N VAL A 57 -3.19 -3.82 16.24
CA VAL A 57 -3.84 -4.95 16.91
C VAL A 57 -5.07 -4.37 17.61
N SER A 58 -6.27 -4.63 17.12
CA SER A 58 -7.48 -3.95 17.61
C SER A 58 -8.54 -4.94 18.09
N MET A 59 -9.07 -4.71 19.27
CA MET A 59 -10.27 -5.35 19.77
C MET A 59 -11.53 -4.49 19.63
N SER A 60 -11.42 -3.33 18.96
CA SER A 60 -12.55 -2.42 18.79
C SER A 60 -13.61 -2.98 17.85
N ARG A 61 -14.86 -2.77 18.21
CA ARG A 61 -16.06 -3.12 17.43
C ARG A 61 -16.88 -1.88 17.06
N LYS A 62 -16.42 -0.71 17.46
CA LYS A 62 -17.13 0.55 17.26
C LYS A 62 -17.09 0.95 15.78
N PRO A 63 -18.24 1.24 15.12
CA PRO A 63 -18.30 1.50 13.68
C PRO A 63 -17.37 2.63 13.24
N GLU A 64 -17.28 3.73 14.00
CA GLU A 64 -16.43 4.87 13.66
C GLU A 64 -14.94 4.48 13.69
N ILE A 65 -14.55 3.63 14.64
CA ILE A 65 -13.18 3.12 14.75
C ILE A 65 -12.88 2.17 13.59
N LEU A 66 -13.81 1.27 13.24
CA LEU A 66 -13.65 0.37 12.10
C LEU A 66 -13.47 1.13 10.78
N GLN A 67 -14.19 2.23 10.57
CA GLN A 67 -14.01 3.09 9.39
C GLN A 67 -12.62 3.72 9.35
N GLU A 68 -12.12 4.20 10.50
CA GLU A 68 -10.75 4.73 10.57
C GLU A 68 -9.70 3.65 10.32
N LEU A 69 -9.88 2.45 10.88
CA LEU A 69 -8.98 1.32 10.63
C LEU A 69 -8.97 0.89 9.16
N LYS A 70 -10.11 0.91 8.44
CA LYS A 70 -10.17 0.72 6.98
C LYS A 70 -9.35 1.79 6.24
N SER A 71 -9.38 3.04 6.72
CA SER A 71 -8.54 4.10 6.17
C SER A 71 -7.05 3.84 6.36
N GLN A 72 -6.65 3.30 7.52
CA GLN A 72 -5.25 2.92 7.79
C GLN A 72 -4.80 1.73 6.91
N GLU A 73 -5.65 0.72 6.68
CA GLU A 73 -5.35 -0.37 5.74
C GLU A 73 -5.10 0.14 4.32
N LYS A 74 -5.91 1.07 3.82
CA LYS A 74 -5.67 1.72 2.52
C LYS A 74 -4.33 2.45 2.44
N ARG A 75 -3.78 2.91 3.58
CA ARG A 75 -2.45 3.51 3.70
C ARG A 75 -1.33 2.46 3.85
N GLY A 76 -1.67 1.17 3.86
CA GLY A 76 -0.71 0.06 3.95
C GLY A 76 -0.35 -0.37 5.37
N VAL A 77 -1.09 0.08 6.39
CA VAL A 77 -0.97 -0.41 7.77
C VAL A 77 -1.71 -1.73 7.90
N ARG A 78 -1.07 -2.76 8.47
CA ARG A 78 -1.73 -4.06 8.68
C ARG A 78 -2.60 -4.03 9.93
N VAL A 79 -3.86 -4.46 9.83
CA VAL A 79 -4.78 -4.55 10.97
C VAL A 79 -5.13 -6.01 11.27
N PHE A 80 -5.13 -6.41 12.54
CA PHE A 80 -5.42 -7.75 13.06
C PHE A 80 -6.57 -7.70 14.09
N ASN A 81 -7.74 -8.32 13.94
CA ASN A 81 -8.38 -8.76 12.71
C ASN A 81 -8.67 -7.57 11.78
N THR A 82 -8.89 -7.81 10.48
CA THR A 82 -9.27 -6.72 9.57
C THR A 82 -10.62 -6.11 9.98
N PRO A 83 -10.86 -4.81 9.76
CA PRO A 83 -12.17 -4.21 10.07
C PRO A 83 -13.33 -4.88 9.36
N GLU A 84 -13.13 -5.34 8.13
CA GLU A 84 -14.13 -6.06 7.34
C GLU A 84 -14.49 -7.41 7.99
N SER A 85 -13.49 -8.18 8.44
CA SER A 85 -13.74 -9.46 9.11
C SER A 85 -14.48 -9.29 10.45
N ILE A 86 -14.27 -8.17 11.14
CA ILE A 86 -15.01 -7.83 12.37
C ILE A 86 -16.49 -7.54 12.04
N GLU A 87 -16.76 -6.83 10.96
CA GLU A 87 -18.13 -6.57 10.48
C GLU A 87 -18.85 -7.87 10.08
N HIS A 88 -18.12 -8.85 9.52
CA HIS A 88 -18.69 -10.17 9.20
C HIS A 88 -19.13 -10.98 10.44
N CYS A 89 -18.74 -10.57 11.64
CA CYS A 89 -19.15 -11.24 12.88
C CYS A 89 -20.54 -10.83 13.39
N ASP A 90 -21.26 -9.93 12.70
CA ASP A 90 -22.68 -9.76 13.01
C ASP A 90 -23.46 -11.06 12.66
N ARG A 91 -24.54 -11.32 13.42
CA ARG A 91 -25.18 -12.63 13.37
C ARG A 91 -25.80 -12.97 12.02
N VAL A 92 -26.41 -12.01 11.35
CA VAL A 92 -26.97 -12.22 10.01
C VAL A 92 -25.86 -12.51 9.02
N SER A 93 -24.78 -11.72 9.05
CA SER A 93 -23.66 -11.85 8.12
C SER A 93 -22.99 -13.21 8.27
N PHE A 94 -22.53 -13.60 9.47
CA PHE A 94 -21.84 -14.89 9.61
C PHE A 94 -22.74 -16.08 9.29
N THR A 95 -24.01 -16.06 9.74
CA THR A 95 -24.94 -17.16 9.47
C THR A 95 -25.20 -17.33 7.98
N THR A 96 -25.39 -16.23 7.25
CA THR A 96 -25.58 -16.26 5.78
C THR A 96 -24.31 -16.71 5.05
N MET A 97 -23.13 -16.23 5.47
CA MET A 97 -21.85 -16.65 4.90
C MET A 97 -21.56 -18.12 5.16
N PHE A 98 -21.91 -18.64 6.33
CA PHE A 98 -21.77 -20.06 6.67
C PHE A 98 -22.66 -20.94 5.81
N ASP A 99 -23.92 -20.54 5.60
CA ASP A 99 -24.84 -21.25 4.72
C ASP A 99 -24.31 -21.32 3.28
N ALA A 100 -23.89 -20.19 2.73
CA ALA A 100 -23.33 -20.09 1.39
C ALA A 100 -22.03 -20.92 1.18
N ASN A 101 -21.29 -21.23 2.27
CA ASN A 101 -20.02 -21.96 2.23
C ASN A 101 -20.10 -23.36 2.86
N GLU A 102 -21.31 -23.85 3.10
CA GLU A 102 -21.59 -25.20 3.67
C GLU A 102 -20.85 -25.43 4.99
N ILE A 103 -20.79 -24.42 5.86
CA ILE A 103 -20.30 -24.56 7.24
C ILE A 103 -21.41 -25.13 8.09
N PRO A 104 -21.19 -26.23 8.85
CA PRO A 104 -22.21 -26.86 9.68
C PRO A 104 -22.77 -25.90 10.74
N GLN A 105 -24.05 -25.58 10.66
CA GLN A 105 -24.77 -24.73 11.59
C GLN A 105 -26.24 -25.19 11.72
N PRO A 106 -26.98 -24.75 12.74
CA PRO A 106 -28.43 -25.01 12.83
C PRO A 106 -29.17 -24.36 11.65
N ASN A 107 -30.29 -24.97 11.23
CA ASN A 107 -31.19 -24.32 10.29
C ASN A 107 -31.69 -22.99 10.86
N PHE A 108 -31.86 -21.99 10.03
CA PHE A 108 -32.21 -20.64 10.48
C PHE A 108 -33.07 -19.89 9.46
N PHE A 109 -33.71 -18.84 9.92
CA PHE A 109 -34.27 -17.78 9.07
C PHE A 109 -34.06 -16.40 9.72
N VAL A 110 -34.09 -15.36 8.88
CA VAL A 110 -33.93 -13.97 9.32
C VAL A 110 -35.28 -13.27 9.28
N LYS A 111 -35.65 -12.59 10.37
CA LYS A 111 -36.85 -11.73 10.44
C LYS A 111 -36.41 -10.25 10.52
N THR A 112 -37.10 -9.39 9.80
CA THR A 112 -36.94 -7.94 9.86
C THR A 112 -38.25 -7.24 10.19
N ALA A 113 -38.21 -6.00 10.65
CA ALA A 113 -39.39 -5.24 11.06
C ALA A 113 -40.46 -5.07 9.94
N ASN A 114 -40.07 -5.23 8.68
CA ASN A 114 -40.93 -5.00 7.51
C ASN A 114 -41.46 -6.29 6.85
N GLN A 115 -41.17 -7.48 7.42
CA GLN A 115 -41.66 -8.74 6.87
C GLN A 115 -42.87 -9.25 7.65
N PRO A 116 -43.94 -9.73 6.97
CA PRO A 116 -45.07 -10.35 7.64
C PRO A 116 -44.61 -11.61 8.38
N ALA A 117 -45.26 -11.91 9.49
CA ALA A 117 -44.97 -13.02 10.42
C ALA A 117 -45.24 -14.44 9.82
N SER A 118 -44.89 -14.68 8.54
CA SER A 118 -45.35 -15.83 7.75
C SER A 118 -44.49 -17.10 7.87
N GLU A 119 -43.30 -17.04 8.46
CA GLU A 119 -42.49 -18.23 8.74
C GLU A 119 -42.31 -18.36 10.25
N SER A 120 -42.91 -19.37 10.84
CA SER A 120 -42.82 -19.67 12.26
C SER A 120 -41.94 -20.89 12.51
N ALA A 121 -41.51 -21.06 13.75
CA ALA A 121 -40.77 -22.21 14.26
C ALA A 121 -41.37 -23.58 13.97
N ASN A 122 -42.62 -23.67 13.48
CA ASN A 122 -43.26 -24.94 13.07
C ASN A 122 -42.45 -25.72 12.00
N GLY A 123 -41.48 -25.08 11.31
CA GLY A 123 -40.59 -25.77 10.39
C GLY A 123 -39.41 -26.52 11.03
N PHE A 124 -39.09 -26.25 12.29
CA PHE A 124 -37.92 -26.86 12.98
C PHE A 124 -38.27 -27.97 14.00
N GLY A 125 -39.54 -28.37 14.09
CA GLY A 125 -40.01 -29.42 15.00
C GLY A 125 -40.18 -28.97 16.47
N ASP A 126 -40.43 -29.92 17.37
CA ASP A 126 -40.82 -29.67 18.77
C ASP A 126 -39.66 -29.32 19.73
N SER A 127 -38.45 -29.13 19.21
CA SER A 127 -37.23 -28.90 20.03
C SER A 127 -37.06 -27.47 20.56
N GLY A 128 -37.91 -26.55 20.11
CA GLY A 128 -37.79 -25.12 20.40
C GLY A 128 -36.77 -24.40 19.47
N VAL A 129 -36.73 -23.09 19.59
CA VAL A 129 -35.86 -22.24 18.77
C VAL A 129 -35.09 -21.21 19.59
N TRP A 130 -34.00 -20.76 19.06
CA TRP A 130 -33.24 -19.61 19.57
C TRP A 130 -33.58 -18.36 18.77
N VAL A 131 -34.05 -17.34 19.46
CA VAL A 131 -34.28 -16.00 18.91
C VAL A 131 -33.13 -15.13 19.34
N LYS A 132 -32.35 -14.62 18.38
CA LYS A 132 -31.11 -13.88 18.64
C LYS A 132 -31.11 -12.58 17.88
N ARG A 133 -30.59 -11.51 18.48
CA ARG A 133 -30.33 -10.24 17.78
C ARG A 133 -29.52 -10.51 16.52
N GLY A 134 -29.93 -9.95 15.38
CA GLY A 134 -29.33 -10.17 14.07
C GLY A 134 -28.25 -9.14 13.70
N ASP A 135 -28.49 -7.87 14.01
CA ASP A 135 -27.60 -6.74 13.70
C ASP A 135 -26.60 -6.48 14.84
N GLY A 136 -25.37 -6.86 14.65
CA GLY A 136 -24.30 -6.63 15.62
C GLY A 136 -24.23 -7.70 16.73
N TYR A 137 -23.69 -7.30 17.86
CA TYR A 137 -23.37 -8.20 18.98
C TYR A 137 -24.46 -8.19 20.05
N SER A 138 -24.60 -9.31 20.78
CA SER A 138 -25.50 -9.39 21.93
C SER A 138 -24.98 -8.55 23.09
N MET A 139 -25.69 -7.47 23.42
CA MET A 139 -25.30 -6.48 24.43
C MET A 139 -25.96 -6.75 25.79
N VAL A 140 -27.15 -7.31 25.77
CA VAL A 140 -27.96 -7.64 26.95
C VAL A 140 -28.50 -9.05 26.87
N LYS A 141 -28.95 -9.59 28.02
CA LYS A 141 -29.47 -10.96 28.11
C LYS A 141 -30.67 -11.19 27.17
N GLU A 142 -31.50 -10.16 27.01
CA GLU A 142 -32.71 -10.18 26.19
C GLU A 142 -32.41 -10.21 24.67
N ASP A 143 -31.15 -10.12 24.26
CA ASP A 143 -30.71 -10.27 22.85
C ASP A 143 -30.60 -11.74 22.43
N ILE A 144 -30.73 -12.69 23.40
CA ILE A 144 -30.71 -14.14 23.16
C ILE A 144 -31.81 -14.78 24.00
N VAL A 145 -32.81 -15.32 23.35
CA VAL A 145 -33.98 -15.93 24.03
C VAL A 145 -34.20 -17.34 23.48
N PHE A 146 -34.38 -18.32 24.36
CA PHE A 146 -34.85 -19.64 23.99
C PHE A 146 -36.38 -19.67 24.05
N ALA A 147 -37.02 -19.94 22.93
CA ALA A 147 -38.48 -20.04 22.78
C ALA A 147 -38.91 -21.50 22.56
N LYS A 148 -39.80 -21.99 23.43
CA LYS A 148 -40.34 -23.35 23.34
C LYS A 148 -41.57 -23.46 22.45
N ASP A 149 -42.20 -22.33 22.15
CA ASP A 149 -43.44 -22.25 21.38
C ASP A 149 -43.48 -20.96 20.55
N VAL A 150 -44.38 -20.91 19.58
CA VAL A 150 -44.58 -19.80 18.65
C VAL A 150 -44.94 -18.48 19.36
N ALA A 151 -45.67 -18.55 20.48
CA ALA A 151 -46.05 -17.34 21.21
C ALA A 151 -44.84 -16.68 21.86
N THR A 152 -43.98 -17.48 22.50
CA THR A 152 -42.71 -17.02 23.09
C THR A 152 -41.73 -16.53 22.01
N GLU A 153 -41.67 -17.19 20.84
CA GLU A 153 -40.85 -16.74 19.70
C GLU A 153 -41.27 -15.36 19.23
N ASN A 154 -42.56 -15.16 18.95
CA ASN A 154 -43.10 -13.90 18.48
C ASN A 154 -42.90 -12.77 19.50
N ASP A 155 -43.10 -13.04 20.79
CA ASP A 155 -42.84 -12.06 21.86
C ASP A 155 -41.36 -11.66 21.90
N ALA A 156 -40.42 -12.62 21.80
CA ALA A 156 -38.99 -12.36 21.77
C ALA A 156 -38.58 -11.54 20.54
N VAL A 157 -39.05 -11.93 19.34
CA VAL A 157 -38.81 -11.19 18.10
C VAL A 157 -39.28 -9.74 18.22
N ASN A 158 -40.51 -9.54 18.66
CA ASN A 158 -41.08 -8.20 18.81
C ASN A 158 -40.34 -7.35 19.84
N LYS A 159 -39.92 -7.93 20.96
CA LYS A 159 -39.14 -7.23 21.98
C LYS A 159 -37.73 -6.80 21.47
N ILE A 160 -37.06 -7.65 20.69
CA ILE A 160 -35.75 -7.32 20.11
C ILE A 160 -35.92 -6.21 19.07
N LEU A 161 -36.87 -6.33 18.15
CA LEU A 161 -37.13 -5.31 17.13
C LEU A 161 -37.59 -3.96 17.72
N ALA A 162 -38.42 -4.00 18.79
CA ALA A 162 -38.87 -2.79 19.49
C ALA A 162 -37.73 -1.98 20.16
N ARG A 163 -36.58 -2.60 20.42
CA ARG A 163 -35.38 -1.92 20.92
C ARG A 163 -34.56 -1.25 19.81
N GLY A 164 -35.05 -1.23 18.57
CA GLY A 164 -34.41 -0.60 17.42
C GLY A 164 -33.43 -1.50 16.68
N CYS A 165 -33.44 -2.82 16.94
CA CYS A 165 -32.69 -3.76 16.15
C CYS A 165 -33.33 -3.94 14.76
N SER A 166 -32.51 -3.95 13.69
CA SER A 166 -33.02 -4.04 12.31
C SER A 166 -33.46 -5.45 11.93
N SER A 167 -32.89 -6.45 12.57
CA SER A 167 -33.09 -7.87 12.22
C SER A 167 -32.93 -8.80 13.43
N VAL A 168 -33.52 -9.99 13.29
CA VAL A 168 -33.46 -11.09 14.25
C VAL A 168 -33.16 -12.37 13.50
N VAL A 169 -32.26 -13.20 14.00
CA VAL A 169 -32.01 -14.56 13.51
C VAL A 169 -32.75 -15.53 14.43
N VAL A 170 -33.62 -16.36 13.84
CA VAL A 170 -34.29 -17.46 14.51
C VAL A 170 -33.68 -18.77 14.01
N SER A 171 -33.10 -19.55 14.92
CA SER A 171 -32.44 -20.81 14.58
C SER A 171 -32.96 -21.98 15.37
N GLU A 172 -32.94 -23.17 14.77
CA GLU A 172 -33.35 -24.41 15.45
C GLU A 172 -32.48 -24.64 16.69
N HIS A 173 -33.03 -25.30 17.69
CA HIS A 173 -32.26 -25.74 18.84
C HIS A 173 -31.49 -27.02 18.50
N ALA A 174 -30.18 -26.93 18.40
CA ALA A 174 -29.30 -28.09 18.26
C ALA A 174 -29.12 -28.78 19.61
N LYS A 175 -29.43 -30.10 19.66
CA LYS A 175 -29.25 -30.94 20.86
C LYS A 175 -27.85 -31.51 20.85
N GLY A 176 -27.16 -31.46 22.00
CA GLY A 176 -25.82 -32.01 22.14
C GLY A 176 -25.01 -31.33 23.24
N ASP A 177 -23.73 -31.66 23.30
CA ASP A 177 -22.78 -31.08 24.23
C ASP A 177 -22.32 -29.72 23.73
N LEU A 178 -22.41 -28.70 24.56
CA LEU A 178 -21.95 -27.35 24.23
C LEU A 178 -20.44 -27.20 24.48
N VAL A 179 -19.71 -27.01 23.42
CA VAL A 179 -18.26 -26.83 23.40
C VAL A 179 -17.93 -25.39 23.02
N LYS A 180 -17.05 -24.76 23.77
CA LYS A 180 -16.46 -23.47 23.43
C LYS A 180 -15.08 -23.67 22.82
N PHE A 181 -14.76 -22.88 21.78
CA PHE A 181 -13.49 -22.99 21.09
C PHE A 181 -12.84 -21.64 20.88
N TYR A 182 -11.51 -21.65 20.80
CA TYR A 182 -10.65 -20.50 20.49
C TYR A 182 -9.63 -20.90 19.45
N GLY A 183 -9.34 -20.01 18.50
CA GLY A 183 -8.34 -20.25 17.48
C GLY A 183 -7.56 -19.00 17.13
N VAL A 184 -6.32 -19.22 16.72
CA VAL A 184 -5.43 -18.20 16.14
C VAL A 184 -4.76 -18.82 14.93
N ASN A 185 -4.92 -18.19 13.76
CA ASN A 185 -4.25 -18.61 12.54
C ASN A 185 -2.73 -18.44 12.68
N SER A 186 -1.98 -19.11 11.83
CA SER A 186 -0.52 -19.01 11.83
C SER A 186 0.01 -18.69 10.43
N ALA A 187 1.00 -17.81 10.36
CA ALA A 187 1.72 -17.55 9.11
C ALA A 187 2.65 -18.73 8.71
N SER A 188 2.98 -19.62 9.65
CA SER A 188 3.88 -20.77 9.48
C SER A 188 3.18 -22.14 9.48
N ASN A 189 1.86 -22.19 9.24
CA ASN A 189 1.04 -23.40 9.18
C ASN A 189 0.97 -24.20 10.50
N ASN A 190 1.17 -23.57 11.64
CA ASN A 190 0.97 -24.19 12.96
C ASN A 190 -0.05 -23.36 13.76
N PRO A 191 -1.36 -23.44 13.46
CA PRO A 191 -2.40 -22.67 14.11
C PRO A 191 -2.58 -23.10 15.56
N PHE A 192 -2.85 -22.12 16.43
CA PHE A 192 -3.27 -22.41 17.80
C PHE A 192 -4.76 -22.73 17.82
N PHE A 193 -5.14 -23.80 18.54
CA PHE A 193 -6.52 -24.17 18.78
C PHE A 193 -6.69 -24.69 20.20
N TYR A 194 -7.80 -24.32 20.86
CA TYR A 194 -8.15 -24.74 22.21
C TYR A 194 -9.66 -24.84 22.34
N TRP A 195 -10.15 -25.90 22.97
CA TRP A 195 -11.56 -26.09 23.24
C TRP A 195 -11.80 -26.56 24.68
N TYR A 196 -13.03 -26.39 25.17
CA TYR A 196 -13.45 -26.85 26.48
C TYR A 196 -14.98 -26.92 26.55
N TYR A 197 -15.55 -27.74 27.47
CA TYR A 197 -16.97 -27.77 27.70
C TYR A 197 -17.47 -26.49 28.35
N ALA A 198 -18.65 -26.00 27.92
CA ALA A 198 -19.19 -24.73 28.41
C ALA A 198 -19.44 -24.70 29.93
N SER A 199 -19.74 -25.85 30.53
CA SER A 199 -19.91 -26.04 31.98
C SER A 199 -18.64 -25.69 32.78
N GLU A 200 -17.45 -25.79 32.18
CA GLU A 200 -16.17 -25.46 32.82
C GLU A 200 -15.85 -23.95 32.76
N GLY A 201 -16.66 -23.18 32.05
CA GLY A 201 -16.44 -21.77 31.79
C GLY A 201 -17.39 -20.84 32.54
N HIS A 202 -17.15 -19.51 32.37
CA HIS A 202 -18.07 -18.49 32.84
C HIS A 202 -19.14 -18.22 31.79
N SER A 203 -20.42 -18.25 32.18
CA SER A 203 -21.54 -17.85 31.34
C SER A 203 -21.66 -16.31 31.30
N LYS A 204 -21.83 -15.76 30.09
CA LYS A 204 -22.11 -14.33 29.92
C LYS A 204 -23.54 -13.97 30.29
N PHE A 205 -24.51 -14.82 29.92
CA PHE A 205 -25.95 -14.58 30.07
C PHE A 205 -26.73 -15.75 30.69
N GLY A 206 -26.07 -16.87 31.04
CA GLY A 206 -26.70 -18.04 31.65
C GLY A 206 -27.52 -18.91 30.71
N CYS A 207 -27.33 -18.74 29.39
CA CYS A 207 -28.09 -19.48 28.37
C CYS A 207 -27.56 -20.91 28.15
N GLU A 208 -26.37 -21.24 28.61
CA GLU A 208 -25.70 -22.54 28.45
C GLU A 208 -26.50 -23.69 29.15
N ASN A 209 -27.26 -23.37 30.19
CA ASN A 209 -28.04 -24.35 30.94
C ASN A 209 -29.17 -24.99 30.13
N VAL A 210 -29.56 -24.42 28.98
CA VAL A 210 -30.64 -24.96 28.13
C VAL A 210 -30.26 -26.32 27.53
N ASN A 211 -28.98 -26.50 27.20
CA ASN A 211 -28.45 -27.78 26.67
C ASN A 211 -28.24 -28.85 27.78
N GLY A 212 -28.33 -28.44 29.05
CA GLY A 212 -28.11 -29.34 30.19
C GLY A 212 -26.61 -29.57 30.46
N LYS A 213 -26.35 -30.64 31.26
CA LYS A 213 -24.99 -31.06 31.53
C LYS A 213 -24.45 -31.87 30.35
N GLU A 214 -23.17 -31.69 30.03
CA GLU A 214 -22.48 -32.46 29.00
C GLU A 214 -22.59 -33.98 29.25
N LYS A 215 -22.74 -34.70 28.15
CA LYS A 215 -22.83 -36.18 28.16
C LYS A 215 -21.49 -36.83 27.81
N GLY A 216 -20.52 -36.05 27.30
CA GLY A 216 -19.22 -36.53 26.91
C GLY A 216 -19.24 -37.29 25.58
N TYR A 217 -19.98 -36.79 24.59
CA TYR A 217 -19.99 -37.40 23.27
C TYR A 217 -18.61 -37.41 22.64
N GLU A 218 -18.22 -38.54 22.05
CA GLU A 218 -16.95 -38.68 21.37
C GLU A 218 -16.93 -37.89 20.06
N PHE A 219 -15.85 -37.17 19.79
CA PHE A 219 -15.65 -36.43 18.56
C PHE A 219 -14.16 -36.28 18.22
N SER A 220 -13.87 -35.92 16.99
CA SER A 220 -12.51 -35.66 16.53
C SER A 220 -12.14 -34.18 16.76
N GLU A 221 -11.17 -33.92 17.63
CA GLU A 221 -10.61 -32.55 17.82
C GLU A 221 -10.06 -31.97 16.52
N ALA A 222 -9.39 -32.79 15.71
CA ALA A 222 -8.82 -32.38 14.42
C ALA A 222 -9.93 -31.90 13.46
N ASN A 223 -11.07 -32.62 13.40
CA ASN A 223 -12.21 -32.22 12.58
C ASN A 223 -12.88 -30.94 13.12
N LEU A 224 -12.98 -30.79 14.45
CA LEU A 224 -13.47 -29.55 15.05
C LEU A 224 -12.59 -28.37 14.69
N GLN A 225 -11.27 -28.51 14.84
CA GLN A 225 -10.31 -27.49 14.47
C GLN A 225 -10.39 -27.12 12.97
N GLU A 226 -10.50 -28.12 12.09
CA GLU A 226 -10.63 -27.92 10.64
C GLU A 226 -11.87 -27.11 10.30
N ILE A 227 -13.04 -27.50 10.83
CA ILE A 227 -14.32 -26.82 10.62
C ILE A 227 -14.28 -25.38 11.15
N CYS A 228 -13.75 -25.17 12.37
CA CYS A 228 -13.62 -23.83 12.95
C CYS A 228 -12.63 -22.96 12.17
N SER A 229 -11.52 -23.52 11.67
CA SER A 229 -10.57 -22.81 10.84
C SER A 229 -11.15 -22.45 9.46
N LYS A 230 -11.94 -23.35 8.85
CA LYS A 230 -12.70 -23.06 7.62
C LYS A 230 -13.69 -21.92 7.85
N ALA A 231 -14.44 -21.96 8.94
CA ALA A 231 -15.39 -20.91 9.32
C ALA A 231 -14.69 -19.55 9.52
N ALA A 232 -13.56 -19.53 10.24
CA ALA A 232 -12.74 -18.33 10.41
C ALA A 232 -12.24 -17.77 9.06
N SER A 233 -11.80 -18.63 8.16
CA SER A 233 -11.35 -18.25 6.83
C SER A 233 -12.45 -17.63 5.98
N VAL A 234 -13.67 -18.18 6.06
CA VAL A 234 -14.87 -17.63 5.38
C VAL A 234 -15.17 -16.20 5.85
N LEU A 235 -15.00 -15.91 7.15
CA LEU A 235 -15.21 -14.58 7.73
C LEU A 235 -13.98 -13.65 7.58
N GLY A 236 -12.82 -14.20 7.18
CA GLY A 236 -11.57 -13.46 7.09
C GLY A 236 -10.90 -13.19 8.45
N LEU A 237 -11.19 -14.00 9.48
CA LEU A 237 -10.67 -13.85 10.84
C LEU A 237 -9.36 -14.61 11.03
N ASP A 238 -8.39 -13.94 11.60
CA ASP A 238 -7.12 -14.55 12.06
C ASP A 238 -7.19 -14.97 13.54
N ILE A 239 -7.97 -14.25 14.34
CA ILE A 239 -8.12 -14.43 15.78
C ILE A 239 -9.61 -14.57 16.07
N TYR A 240 -10.03 -15.73 16.53
CA TYR A 240 -11.44 -16.08 16.61
C TYR A 240 -11.77 -16.97 17.80
N GLY A 241 -13.05 -17.09 18.07
CA GLY A 241 -13.62 -18.06 18.99
C GLY A 241 -15.12 -18.17 18.80
N GLY A 242 -15.72 -19.14 19.45
CA GLY A 242 -17.14 -19.37 19.30
C GLY A 242 -17.66 -20.51 20.13
N ASP A 243 -18.92 -20.87 19.86
CA ASP A 243 -19.65 -21.94 20.50
C ASP A 243 -20.11 -22.95 19.45
N CYS A 244 -19.97 -24.24 19.76
CA CYS A 244 -20.33 -25.35 18.89
C CYS A 244 -21.13 -26.39 19.67
N ILE A 245 -22.10 -27.04 19.05
CA ILE A 245 -22.80 -28.19 19.59
C ILE A 245 -22.21 -29.45 18.95
N VAL A 246 -21.86 -30.43 19.80
CA VAL A 246 -21.46 -31.79 19.42
C VAL A 246 -22.63 -32.73 19.67
N ASP A 247 -23.09 -33.38 18.62
CA ASP A 247 -24.21 -34.36 18.74
C ASP A 247 -23.72 -35.75 19.13
N GLU A 248 -24.66 -36.66 19.37
CA GLU A 248 -24.40 -38.04 19.78
C GLU A 248 -23.60 -38.88 18.77
N ASN A 249 -23.50 -38.44 17.52
CA ASN A 249 -22.76 -39.09 16.45
C ASN A 249 -21.39 -38.42 16.20
N GLY A 250 -20.99 -37.44 17.03
CA GLY A 250 -19.76 -36.66 16.86
C GLY A 250 -19.82 -35.60 15.76
N GLY A 251 -21.03 -35.28 15.27
CA GLY A 251 -21.27 -34.18 14.32
C GLY A 251 -21.23 -32.83 14.99
N PHE A 252 -20.93 -31.80 14.22
CA PHE A 252 -20.75 -30.43 14.73
C PHE A 252 -21.77 -29.47 14.14
N LYS A 253 -22.26 -28.53 14.97
CA LYS A 253 -23.03 -27.35 14.52
C LYS A 253 -22.52 -26.12 15.23
N ILE A 254 -21.90 -25.16 14.47
CA ILE A 254 -21.45 -23.87 15.01
C ILE A 254 -22.67 -23.00 15.28
N ILE A 255 -22.82 -22.48 16.50
CA ILE A 255 -23.99 -21.71 16.95
C ILE A 255 -23.66 -20.26 17.29
N ASP A 256 -22.38 -19.94 17.44
CA ASP A 256 -21.87 -18.57 17.64
C ASP A 256 -20.43 -18.46 17.16
N PHE A 257 -20.06 -17.29 16.60
CA PHE A 257 -18.71 -17.03 16.11
C PHE A 257 -18.32 -15.58 16.39
N ASN A 258 -17.16 -15.37 16.94
CA ASN A 258 -16.73 -14.07 17.44
C ASN A 258 -15.28 -13.75 17.07
N ASP A 259 -15.01 -12.46 16.79
CA ASP A 259 -13.68 -11.90 16.76
C ASP A 259 -13.09 -11.78 18.17
N TRP A 260 -11.79 -11.83 18.32
CA TRP A 260 -11.04 -11.53 19.55
C TRP A 260 -11.74 -11.96 20.85
N PRO A 261 -11.86 -13.25 21.15
CA PRO A 261 -12.37 -13.70 22.47
C PRO A 261 -11.36 -13.36 23.59
N SER A 262 -11.80 -13.44 24.84
CA SER A 262 -10.95 -13.17 26.01
C SER A 262 -9.88 -14.22 26.28
N PHE A 263 -9.96 -15.40 25.65
CA PHE A 263 -9.08 -16.56 25.84
C PHE A 263 -8.85 -16.94 27.32
N SER A 264 -9.84 -16.76 28.16
CA SER A 264 -9.69 -16.81 29.62
C SER A 264 -9.09 -18.11 30.15
N LYS A 265 -9.29 -19.25 29.47
CA LYS A 265 -8.76 -20.57 29.86
C LYS A 265 -7.33 -20.83 29.35
N CYS A 266 -6.92 -20.19 28.26
CA CYS A 266 -5.65 -20.44 27.55
C CYS A 266 -4.90 -19.13 27.19
N ARG A 267 -5.11 -18.06 27.95
CA ARG A 267 -4.67 -16.69 27.61
C ARG A 267 -3.20 -16.58 27.27
N GLN A 268 -2.31 -17.19 28.05
CA GLN A 268 -0.86 -17.05 27.83
C GLN A 268 -0.41 -17.67 26.51
N ASP A 269 -0.93 -18.85 26.16
CA ASP A 269 -0.57 -19.53 24.92
C ASP A 269 -1.22 -18.84 23.70
N ALA A 270 -2.48 -18.42 23.84
CA ALA A 270 -3.15 -17.61 22.83
C ALA A 270 -2.41 -16.28 22.57
N ALA A 271 -1.98 -15.57 23.62
CA ALA A 271 -1.25 -14.32 23.51
C ALA A 271 0.11 -14.50 22.81
N LYS A 272 0.83 -15.59 23.08
CA LYS A 272 2.07 -15.94 22.36
C LYS A 272 1.78 -16.21 20.89
N SER A 273 0.74 -16.98 20.59
CA SER A 273 0.37 -17.33 19.21
C SER A 273 -0.05 -16.09 18.42
N ILE A 274 -0.84 -15.19 19.01
CA ILE A 274 -1.21 -13.91 18.39
C ILE A 274 0.02 -13.04 18.13
N ALA A 275 0.92 -12.92 19.11
CA ALA A 275 2.15 -12.13 18.94
C ALA A 275 3.06 -12.72 17.85
N SER A 276 3.17 -14.05 17.76
CA SER A 276 3.91 -14.72 16.67
C SER A 276 3.26 -14.48 15.32
N LEU A 277 1.94 -14.64 15.20
CA LEU A 277 1.19 -14.33 13.97
C LEU A 277 1.48 -12.91 13.47
N VAL A 278 1.33 -11.91 14.36
CA VAL A 278 1.58 -10.51 14.04
C VAL A 278 3.03 -10.29 13.59
N SER A 279 4.00 -10.79 14.37
CA SER A 279 5.43 -10.63 14.10
C SER A 279 5.85 -11.31 12.80
N GLU A 280 5.44 -12.55 12.56
CA GLU A 280 5.75 -13.31 11.35
C GLU A 280 5.11 -12.69 10.11
N THR A 281 3.86 -12.28 10.17
CA THR A 281 3.18 -11.59 9.06
C THR A 281 3.91 -10.31 8.68
N LEU A 282 4.28 -9.48 9.67
CA LEU A 282 5.05 -8.26 9.42
C LEU A 282 6.45 -8.53 8.86
N HIS A 283 7.09 -9.61 9.33
CA HIS A 283 8.39 -10.01 8.80
C HIS A 283 8.29 -10.48 7.35
N ASN A 284 7.30 -11.32 7.03
CA ASN A 284 7.03 -11.80 5.67
C ASN A 284 6.66 -10.65 4.72
N ASP A 285 5.84 -9.70 5.17
CA ASP A 285 5.49 -8.51 4.39
C ASP A 285 6.74 -7.64 4.14
N LYS A 286 7.63 -7.48 5.15
CA LYS A 286 8.90 -6.80 4.97
C LYS A 286 9.80 -7.53 3.97
N GLN A 287 9.92 -8.86 4.06
CA GLN A 287 10.71 -9.66 3.10
C GLN A 287 10.16 -9.55 1.67
N LYS A 288 8.84 -9.63 1.49
CA LYS A 288 8.20 -9.42 0.18
C LYS A 288 8.49 -8.03 -0.39
N ARG A 289 8.43 -6.99 0.44
CA ARG A 289 8.79 -5.61 0.05
C ARG A 289 10.29 -5.46 -0.24
N MET A 290 11.14 -6.18 0.47
CA MET A 290 12.59 -6.21 0.28
C MET A 290 13.05 -7.05 -0.93
N ASN A 291 12.14 -7.49 -1.78
CA ASN A 291 12.49 -8.07 -3.07
C ASN A 291 12.82 -6.95 -4.07
N ILE A 292 13.93 -7.09 -4.81
CA ILE A 292 14.35 -6.14 -5.85
C ILE A 292 13.25 -5.90 -6.88
N GLN A 293 12.46 -6.91 -7.23
CA GLN A 293 11.33 -6.79 -8.16
C GLN A 293 10.23 -5.86 -7.64
N ALA A 294 9.96 -5.86 -6.33
CA ALA A 294 8.99 -4.95 -5.71
C ALA A 294 9.49 -3.50 -5.69
N SER A 295 10.79 -3.26 -5.87
CA SER A 295 11.39 -1.92 -5.93
C SER A 295 11.36 -1.29 -7.33
N ILE A 296 11.03 -2.05 -8.38
CA ILE A 296 10.99 -1.62 -9.77
C ILE A 296 9.63 -0.99 -10.09
N LYS A 297 9.62 0.17 -10.76
CA LYS A 297 8.37 0.85 -11.17
C LYS A 297 7.61 0.05 -12.24
N SER A 298 8.31 -0.39 -13.29
CA SER A 298 7.75 -1.20 -14.38
C SER A 298 8.87 -1.75 -15.27
N SER A 299 8.76 -3.02 -15.68
CA SER A 299 9.69 -3.63 -16.63
C SER A 299 9.72 -2.94 -18.01
N ASP A 300 8.61 -2.32 -18.41
CA ASP A 300 8.47 -1.66 -19.71
C ASP A 300 9.27 -0.34 -19.80
N THR A 301 9.48 0.33 -18.66
CA THR A 301 10.08 1.67 -18.61
C THR A 301 11.51 1.72 -18.03
N GLU A 302 11.99 0.58 -17.48
CA GLU A 302 13.35 0.52 -16.94
C GLU A 302 14.40 0.42 -18.05
N GLU A 303 15.51 1.13 -17.86
CA GLU A 303 16.67 1.03 -18.74
C GLU A 303 17.49 -0.24 -18.41
N TRP A 304 18.09 -0.87 -19.44
CA TRP A 304 18.89 -2.08 -19.23
C TRP A 304 20.04 -1.85 -18.22
N LEU A 305 20.76 -0.73 -18.35
CA LEU A 305 21.87 -0.40 -17.47
C LEU A 305 21.40 -0.20 -16.02
N ASP A 306 20.24 0.43 -15.84
CA ASP A 306 19.64 0.58 -14.51
C ASP A 306 19.29 -0.80 -13.93
N THR A 307 18.67 -1.67 -14.71
CA THR A 307 18.25 -2.99 -14.25
C THR A 307 19.43 -3.87 -13.84
N VAL A 308 20.53 -3.84 -14.61
CA VAL A 308 21.69 -4.72 -14.40
C VAL A 308 22.70 -4.15 -13.41
N PHE A 309 22.84 -2.84 -13.34
CA PHE A 309 23.92 -2.17 -12.60
C PHE A 309 23.42 -1.22 -11.51
N THR A 310 22.68 -0.16 -11.86
CA THR A 310 22.33 0.90 -10.89
C THR A 310 21.34 0.38 -9.82
N ARG A 311 20.29 -0.35 -10.23
CA ARG A 311 19.27 -0.87 -9.32
C ARG A 311 19.80 -1.91 -8.32
N PRO A 312 20.59 -2.93 -8.71
CA PRO A 312 21.17 -3.87 -7.77
C PRO A 312 22.08 -3.20 -6.72
N ILE A 313 22.93 -2.27 -7.14
CA ILE A 313 23.81 -1.53 -6.23
C ILE A 313 22.98 -0.61 -5.32
N GLY A 314 22.04 0.13 -5.88
CA GLY A 314 21.10 0.95 -5.10
C GLY A 314 20.32 0.12 -4.09
N PHE A 315 19.92 -1.12 -4.44
CA PHE A 315 19.23 -2.03 -3.54
C PHE A 315 20.11 -2.55 -2.38
N MET A 316 21.41 -2.75 -2.62
CA MET A 316 22.36 -3.06 -1.54
C MET A 316 22.43 -1.89 -0.53
N TRP A 317 22.50 -0.65 -1.02
CA TRP A 317 22.45 0.54 -0.18
C TRP A 317 21.10 0.71 0.52
N THR A 318 20.00 0.37 -0.15
CA THR A 318 18.67 0.37 0.46
C THR A 318 18.60 -0.54 1.69
N LYS A 319 19.15 -1.76 1.60
CA LYS A 319 19.24 -2.68 2.75
C LYS A 319 20.10 -2.10 3.88
N PHE A 320 21.21 -1.46 3.53
CA PHE A 320 22.10 -0.83 4.50
C PHE A 320 21.38 0.31 5.24
N PHE A 321 20.78 1.25 4.53
CA PHE A 321 20.10 2.40 5.14
C PHE A 321 18.82 1.99 5.90
N ASP A 322 18.08 0.99 5.44
CA ASP A 322 16.93 0.44 6.16
C ASP A 322 17.32 -0.18 7.51
N ARG A 323 18.49 -0.82 7.58
CA ARG A 323 19.00 -1.41 8.84
C ARG A 323 19.21 -0.35 9.94
N PHE A 324 19.58 0.87 9.56
CA PHE A 324 19.80 2.00 10.49
C PHE A 324 18.61 2.94 10.58
N ASP A 325 17.45 2.56 9.99
CA ASP A 325 16.21 3.36 9.94
C ASP A 325 16.40 4.77 9.36
N ILE A 326 17.35 4.94 8.42
CA ILE A 326 17.64 6.21 7.79
C ILE A 326 16.49 6.62 6.86
N HIS A 327 16.07 7.87 6.98
CA HIS A 327 14.98 8.39 6.17
C HIS A 327 15.40 8.58 4.69
N PRO A 328 14.58 8.23 3.67
CA PRO A 328 14.90 8.39 2.26
C PRO A 328 15.41 9.78 1.88
N ASN A 329 14.81 10.86 2.40
CA ASN A 329 15.23 12.23 2.13
C ASN A 329 16.71 12.51 2.49
N VAL A 330 17.26 11.83 3.50
CA VAL A 330 18.68 11.97 3.87
C VAL A 330 19.55 11.40 2.76
N VAL A 331 19.13 10.26 2.19
CA VAL A 331 19.86 9.62 1.08
C VAL A 331 19.83 10.51 -0.16
N THR A 332 18.67 11.12 -0.47
CA THR A 332 18.54 12.10 -1.56
C THR A 332 19.49 13.30 -1.36
N VAL A 333 19.56 13.85 -0.15
CA VAL A 333 20.49 14.97 0.14
C VAL A 333 21.95 14.53 -0.03
N LEU A 334 22.31 13.31 0.41
CA LEU A 334 23.66 12.77 0.19
C LEU A 334 23.96 12.58 -1.30
N SER A 335 23.00 12.15 -2.11
CA SER A 335 23.18 12.03 -3.56
C SER A 335 23.43 13.39 -4.20
N ILE A 336 22.68 14.43 -3.79
CA ILE A 336 22.89 15.81 -4.27
C ILE A 336 24.29 16.29 -3.92
N ILE A 337 24.74 16.11 -2.68
CA ILE A 337 26.08 16.52 -2.24
C ILE A 337 27.17 15.82 -3.07
N LEU A 338 27.07 14.51 -3.28
CA LEU A 338 28.06 13.75 -4.07
C LEU A 338 28.07 14.17 -5.53
N GLY A 339 26.89 14.37 -6.14
CA GLY A 339 26.77 14.79 -7.53
C GLY A 339 27.33 16.21 -7.77
N VAL A 340 27.03 17.15 -6.87
CA VAL A 340 27.62 18.50 -6.93
C VAL A 340 29.13 18.44 -6.67
N ALA A 341 29.59 17.64 -5.70
CA ALA A 341 31.03 17.47 -5.44
C ALA A 341 31.80 16.91 -6.64
N SER A 342 31.18 16.05 -7.46
CA SER A 342 31.81 15.51 -8.67
C SER A 342 32.25 16.62 -9.64
N ALA A 343 31.50 17.71 -9.72
CA ALA A 343 31.77 18.85 -10.60
C ALA A 343 33.14 19.53 -10.30
N PHE A 344 33.54 19.60 -9.03
CA PHE A 344 34.82 20.17 -8.64
C PHE A 344 36.01 19.41 -9.25
N PHE A 345 35.84 18.15 -9.58
CA PHE A 345 36.89 17.32 -10.18
C PHE A 345 36.94 17.49 -11.71
N PHE A 346 35.82 17.78 -12.36
CA PHE A 346 35.73 17.99 -13.81
C PHE A 346 36.29 19.34 -14.28
N VAL A 347 36.63 20.25 -13.37
CA VAL A 347 37.35 21.51 -13.69
C VAL A 347 38.76 21.24 -14.20
N ASN A 348 39.37 20.09 -13.81
CA ASN A 348 40.77 19.81 -14.11
C ASN A 348 40.93 19.25 -15.53
N ASP A 349 42.00 19.67 -16.22
CA ASP A 349 42.41 19.04 -17.47
C ASP A 349 42.91 17.63 -17.23
N ALA A 350 42.69 16.72 -18.17
CA ALA A 350 43.07 15.32 -18.05
C ALA A 350 44.33 14.95 -18.87
N ASP A 351 45.10 15.97 -19.28
CA ASP A 351 46.36 15.85 -20.02
C ASP A 351 47.50 15.21 -19.21
N THR A 352 47.41 15.24 -17.88
CA THR A 352 48.37 14.65 -16.96
C THR A 352 47.74 13.47 -16.21
N LEU A 353 48.57 12.52 -15.71
CA LEU A 353 48.09 11.42 -14.87
C LEU A 353 47.30 11.93 -13.63
N LYS A 354 47.75 13.03 -13.01
CA LYS A 354 47.07 13.66 -11.89
C LYS A 354 45.69 14.17 -12.30
N GLY A 355 45.63 14.92 -13.41
CA GLY A 355 44.37 15.44 -13.93
C GLY A 355 43.40 14.32 -14.34
N PHE A 356 43.90 13.28 -15.01
CA PHE A 356 43.13 12.10 -15.34
C PHE A 356 42.54 11.44 -14.08
N LEU A 357 43.36 11.23 -13.03
CA LEU A 357 42.88 10.64 -11.76
C LEU A 357 41.87 11.52 -11.06
N LEU A 358 42.00 12.84 -11.10
CA LEU A 358 40.98 13.75 -10.56
C LEU A 358 39.66 13.63 -11.32
N ASN A 359 39.69 13.62 -12.64
CA ASN A 359 38.48 13.39 -13.45
C ASN A 359 37.86 12.01 -13.17
N LEU A 360 38.68 10.96 -12.97
CA LEU A 360 38.20 9.64 -12.59
C LEU A 360 37.48 9.67 -11.22
N VAL A 361 37.97 10.40 -10.23
CA VAL A 361 37.28 10.64 -8.97
C VAL A 361 35.93 11.32 -9.20
N GLY A 362 35.87 12.32 -10.07
CA GLY A 362 34.63 12.99 -10.47
C GLY A 362 33.60 11.98 -11.04
N VAL A 363 34.06 11.13 -11.95
CA VAL A 363 33.25 10.04 -12.52
C VAL A 363 32.71 9.12 -11.44
N LEU A 364 33.57 8.64 -10.54
CA LEU A 364 33.16 7.71 -9.45
C LEU A 364 32.17 8.38 -8.48
N LEU A 365 32.35 9.66 -8.15
CA LEU A 365 31.43 10.39 -7.29
C LEU A 365 30.06 10.56 -7.94
N LEU A 366 30.01 10.87 -9.25
CA LEU A 366 28.74 11.02 -9.97
C LEU A 366 28.01 9.67 -10.12
N MET A 367 28.74 8.58 -10.36
CA MET A 367 28.17 7.23 -10.33
C MET A 367 27.60 6.90 -8.93
N TRP A 368 28.33 7.27 -7.87
CA TRP A 368 27.86 7.04 -6.51
C TRP A 368 26.62 7.86 -6.16
N ALA A 369 26.55 9.10 -6.63
CA ALA A 369 25.37 9.95 -6.52
C ALA A 369 24.14 9.27 -7.18
N ASN A 370 24.31 8.70 -8.37
CA ASN A 370 23.26 7.97 -9.09
C ASN A 370 22.83 6.69 -8.34
N PHE A 371 23.75 5.98 -7.67
CA PHE A 371 23.38 4.83 -6.82
C PHE A 371 22.53 5.25 -5.62
N TYR A 372 22.84 6.38 -4.99
CA TYR A 372 22.06 6.90 -3.87
C TYR A 372 20.70 7.44 -4.31
N ASP A 373 20.62 8.08 -5.47
CA ASP A 373 19.37 8.49 -6.08
C ASP A 373 18.45 7.28 -6.39
N SER A 374 19.01 6.23 -6.98
CA SER A 374 18.27 4.97 -7.16
C SER A 374 17.86 4.35 -5.82
N CYS A 375 18.71 4.46 -4.79
CA CYS A 375 18.46 3.90 -3.46
C CYS A 375 17.32 4.60 -2.73
N ASP A 376 17.24 5.93 -2.74
CA ASP A 376 16.23 6.68 -1.97
C ASP A 376 14.81 6.37 -2.45
N GLY A 377 14.59 6.30 -3.77
CA GLY A 377 13.32 5.88 -4.35
C GLY A 377 12.97 4.43 -4.02
N GLN A 378 13.94 3.52 -3.98
CA GLN A 378 13.74 2.13 -3.55
C GLN A 378 13.41 2.07 -2.06
N LEU A 379 14.15 2.80 -1.22
CA LEU A 379 13.95 2.88 0.22
C LEU A 379 12.58 3.46 0.57
N ALA A 380 12.16 4.53 -0.12
CA ALA A 380 10.83 5.13 0.05
C ALA A 380 9.70 4.16 -0.30
N ARG A 381 9.87 3.32 -1.35
CA ARG A 381 8.88 2.28 -1.72
C ARG A 381 8.82 1.14 -0.71
N ILE A 382 9.97 0.67 -0.24
CA ILE A 382 10.07 -0.46 0.69
C ILE A 382 9.56 -0.08 2.08
N THR A 383 9.96 1.10 2.58
CA THR A 383 9.60 1.54 3.94
C THR A 383 8.23 2.22 4.02
N GLY A 384 7.65 2.62 2.88
CA GLY A 384 6.44 3.43 2.83
C GLY A 384 6.64 4.89 3.26
N LYS A 385 7.88 5.31 3.58
CA LYS A 385 8.22 6.68 4.02
C LYS A 385 8.29 7.64 2.82
N LYS A 386 7.15 7.89 2.18
CA LYS A 386 7.05 8.84 1.06
C LYS A 386 6.70 10.22 1.58
N THR A 387 7.49 11.24 1.24
CA THR A 387 7.23 12.62 1.60
C THR A 387 7.12 13.51 0.36
N ARG A 388 6.37 14.62 0.47
CA ARG A 388 6.31 15.62 -0.60
C ARG A 388 7.67 16.24 -0.85
N LEU A 389 8.42 16.57 0.21
CA LEU A 389 9.76 17.12 0.11
C LEU A 389 10.73 16.15 -0.59
N GLY A 390 10.67 14.85 -0.23
CA GLY A 390 11.50 13.82 -0.86
C GLY A 390 11.28 13.74 -2.37
N ARG A 391 10.03 13.76 -2.83
CA ARG A 391 9.71 13.75 -4.27
C ARG A 391 10.26 14.98 -5.02
N ILE A 392 10.22 16.15 -4.36
CA ILE A 392 10.74 17.39 -4.93
C ILE A 392 12.27 17.33 -5.03
N LEU A 393 12.96 16.87 -3.98
CA LEU A 393 14.41 16.74 -3.94
C LEU A 393 14.92 15.70 -4.95
N ASP A 394 14.26 14.53 -5.03
CA ASP A 394 14.52 13.47 -6.01
C ASP A 394 14.43 14.02 -7.45
N GLY A 395 13.35 14.72 -7.79
CA GLY A 395 13.19 15.35 -9.10
C GLY A 395 14.21 16.45 -9.41
N ALA A 396 14.74 17.15 -8.39
CA ALA A 396 15.70 18.22 -8.57
C ALA A 396 17.18 17.76 -8.52
N ALA A 397 17.44 16.55 -8.02
CA ALA A 397 18.81 16.09 -7.78
C ALA A 397 19.65 16.07 -9.06
N GLY A 398 19.14 15.45 -10.13
CA GLY A 398 19.80 15.40 -11.43
C GLY A 398 20.08 16.77 -12.02
N ASP A 399 19.12 17.70 -11.93
CA ASP A 399 19.29 19.07 -12.43
C ASP A 399 20.41 19.80 -11.69
N LEU A 400 20.48 19.67 -10.37
CA LEU A 400 21.54 20.28 -9.55
C LEU A 400 22.91 19.73 -9.89
N TRP A 401 23.07 18.43 -10.13
CA TRP A 401 24.32 17.82 -10.56
C TRP A 401 24.79 18.43 -11.88
N PHE A 402 23.93 18.45 -12.90
CA PHE A 402 24.29 18.93 -14.22
C PHE A 402 24.52 20.44 -14.26
N ILE A 403 23.80 21.25 -13.47
CA ILE A 403 24.11 22.69 -13.34
C ILE A 403 25.55 22.88 -12.83
N ALA A 404 25.93 22.14 -11.77
CA ALA A 404 27.29 22.23 -11.24
C ALA A 404 28.35 21.76 -12.27
N ILE A 405 28.06 20.66 -13.00
CA ILE A 405 28.93 20.12 -14.06
C ILE A 405 29.06 21.09 -15.20
N TYR A 406 27.98 21.74 -15.68
CA TYR A 406 28.08 22.74 -16.74
C TYR A 406 28.94 23.93 -16.32
N ILE A 407 28.83 24.39 -15.07
CA ILE A 407 29.70 25.44 -14.52
C ILE A 407 31.17 24.98 -14.52
N ALA A 408 31.44 23.75 -14.08
CA ALA A 408 32.78 23.17 -14.08
C ALA A 408 33.39 23.12 -15.50
N LEU A 409 32.58 22.68 -16.47
CA LEU A 409 33.02 22.61 -17.88
C LEU A 409 33.22 23.99 -18.50
N ILE A 410 32.44 25.01 -18.11
CA ILE A 410 32.70 26.41 -18.52
C ILE A 410 34.09 26.85 -18.01
N ILE A 411 34.37 26.62 -16.72
CA ILE A 411 35.64 26.99 -16.10
C ILE A 411 36.81 26.31 -16.82
N ARG A 412 36.70 24.99 -17.07
CA ARG A 412 37.70 24.18 -17.74
C ARG A 412 37.97 24.65 -19.16
N LEU A 413 36.91 24.92 -19.94
CA LEU A 413 37.02 25.32 -21.34
C LEU A 413 37.46 26.77 -21.52
N TYR A 414 37.25 27.65 -20.55
CA TYR A 414 37.39 29.10 -20.72
C TYR A 414 38.70 29.53 -21.34
N ASP A 415 39.82 28.97 -20.91
CA ASP A 415 41.17 29.27 -21.39
C ASP A 415 41.70 28.33 -22.49
N GLN A 416 40.96 27.24 -22.79
CA GLN A 416 41.29 26.31 -23.87
C GLN A 416 40.98 26.92 -25.24
N ASN A 417 41.66 26.44 -26.27
CA ASN A 417 41.40 26.85 -27.65
C ASN A 417 40.22 26.04 -28.23
N ILE A 418 39.42 26.70 -29.07
CA ILE A 418 38.43 26.03 -29.91
C ILE A 418 39.18 25.06 -30.84
N PRO A 419 38.73 23.78 -30.95
CA PRO A 419 39.39 22.76 -31.76
C PRO A 419 39.73 23.26 -33.18
N PHE A 420 40.93 22.95 -33.62
CA PHE A 420 41.46 23.34 -34.95
C PHE A 420 41.57 24.86 -35.19
N THR A 421 41.55 25.68 -34.13
CA THR A 421 41.72 27.15 -34.21
C THR A 421 42.68 27.65 -33.13
N ASN A 422 43.14 28.89 -33.28
CA ASN A 422 43.92 29.59 -32.26
C ASN A 422 43.07 30.54 -31.41
N VAL A 423 41.74 30.38 -31.45
CA VAL A 423 40.78 31.21 -30.71
C VAL A 423 40.40 30.51 -29.42
N LYS A 424 40.50 31.21 -28.28
CA LYS A 424 40.02 30.68 -26.99
C LYS A 424 38.51 30.57 -26.96
N TRP A 425 38.01 29.58 -26.23
CA TRP A 425 36.56 29.43 -25.97
C TRP A 425 35.98 30.67 -25.28
N GLY A 426 36.61 31.17 -24.21
CA GLY A 426 36.13 32.34 -23.49
C GLY A 426 34.62 32.31 -23.23
N MET A 427 33.90 33.37 -23.62
CA MET A 427 32.44 33.47 -23.47
C MET A 427 31.65 32.45 -24.30
N TRP A 428 32.24 31.89 -25.37
CA TRP A 428 31.59 30.85 -26.16
C TRP A 428 31.36 29.55 -25.38
N ALA A 429 32.24 29.25 -24.39
CA ALA A 429 32.03 28.15 -23.48
C ALA A 429 30.73 28.34 -22.69
N PHE A 430 30.47 29.53 -22.16
CA PHE A 430 29.25 29.88 -21.47
C PHE A 430 28.01 29.73 -22.38
N VAL A 431 28.06 30.30 -23.59
CA VAL A 431 26.95 30.23 -24.56
C VAL A 431 26.65 28.79 -24.91
N MET A 432 27.67 27.97 -25.20
CA MET A 432 27.50 26.56 -25.51
C MET A 432 26.86 25.80 -24.36
N MET A 433 27.33 25.98 -23.12
CA MET A 433 26.77 25.29 -21.94
C MET A 433 25.36 25.79 -21.59
N ALA A 434 25.05 27.07 -21.80
CA ALA A 434 23.71 27.61 -21.63
C ALA A 434 22.72 26.98 -22.65
N ILE A 435 23.10 26.83 -23.91
CA ILE A 435 22.28 26.12 -24.90
C ILE A 435 22.12 24.67 -24.51
N THR A 436 23.19 23.98 -24.12
CA THR A 436 23.16 22.58 -23.71
C THR A 436 22.25 22.36 -22.52
N GLY A 437 22.42 23.12 -21.43
CA GLY A 437 21.69 22.93 -20.18
C GLY A 437 20.24 23.43 -20.25
N LEU A 438 20.04 24.69 -20.61
CA LEU A 438 18.73 25.35 -20.51
C LEU A 438 17.78 24.99 -21.66
N ILE A 439 18.31 24.73 -22.85
CA ILE A 439 17.48 24.47 -24.03
C ILE A 439 17.40 22.97 -24.34
N CYS A 440 18.57 22.31 -24.46
CA CYS A 440 18.60 20.91 -24.90
C CYS A 440 18.26 19.96 -23.74
N HIS A 441 19.05 19.95 -22.68
CA HIS A 441 18.91 19.03 -21.54
C HIS A 441 17.50 19.08 -20.92
N ALA A 442 17.05 20.25 -20.52
CA ALA A 442 15.76 20.42 -19.84
C ALA A 442 14.58 19.90 -20.68
N ARG A 443 14.58 20.16 -22.01
CA ARG A 443 13.52 19.68 -22.91
C ARG A 443 13.59 18.17 -23.15
N GLN A 444 14.78 17.64 -23.33
CA GLN A 444 15.00 16.22 -23.60
C GLN A 444 14.61 15.36 -22.40
N CYS A 445 15.04 15.72 -21.18
CA CYS A 445 14.67 15.03 -19.95
C CYS A 445 13.18 15.17 -19.66
N GLY A 446 12.64 16.37 -19.78
CA GLY A 446 11.22 16.63 -19.51
C GLY A 446 10.29 15.84 -20.41
N LEU A 447 10.59 15.74 -21.72
CA LEU A 447 9.76 14.97 -22.64
C LEU A 447 9.93 13.46 -22.46
N SER A 448 11.15 12.99 -22.19
CA SER A 448 11.42 11.58 -21.90
C SER A 448 10.65 11.10 -20.67
N ASP A 449 10.68 11.88 -19.57
CA ASP A 449 9.92 11.58 -18.37
C ASP A 449 8.40 11.57 -18.64
N TYR A 450 7.93 12.56 -19.39
CA TYR A 450 6.51 12.65 -19.75
C TYR A 450 6.03 11.42 -20.54
N TYR A 451 6.80 10.96 -21.53
CA TYR A 451 6.44 9.78 -22.33
C TYR A 451 6.45 8.49 -21.51
N ARG A 452 7.36 8.35 -20.54
CA ARG A 452 7.31 7.24 -19.58
C ARG A 452 6.07 7.30 -18.70
N ASN A 453 5.67 8.48 -18.23
CA ASN A 453 4.47 8.66 -17.43
C ASN A 453 3.19 8.43 -18.26
N ILE A 454 3.15 8.84 -19.53
CA ILE A 454 2.06 8.50 -20.47
C ILE A 454 1.95 6.99 -20.64
N HIS A 455 3.06 6.30 -20.92
CA HIS A 455 3.07 4.84 -21.05
C HIS A 455 2.55 4.14 -19.79
N LEU A 456 3.03 4.55 -18.60
CA LEU A 456 2.58 4.02 -17.31
C LEU A 456 1.09 4.30 -17.05
N PHE A 457 0.56 5.43 -17.50
CA PHE A 457 -0.86 5.74 -17.39
C PHE A 457 -1.74 4.73 -18.15
N PHE A 458 -1.36 4.38 -19.35
CA PHE A 458 -2.09 3.36 -20.11
C PHE A 458 -1.83 1.94 -19.58
N LEU A 459 -0.66 1.66 -19.00
CA LEU A 459 -0.33 0.36 -18.42
C LEU A 459 -1.03 0.11 -17.06
N LYS A 460 -1.00 1.08 -16.15
CA LYS A 460 -1.40 0.92 -14.73
C LYS A 460 -2.58 1.80 -14.30
N GLY A 461 -3.05 2.69 -15.16
CA GLY A 461 -4.05 3.68 -14.81
C GLY A 461 -3.49 4.89 -14.06
N LYS A 462 -4.41 5.77 -13.64
CA LYS A 462 -4.07 7.06 -13.00
C LYS A 462 -3.33 6.89 -11.67
N GLU A 463 -3.64 5.86 -10.90
CA GLU A 463 -2.98 5.60 -9.60
C GLU A 463 -1.54 5.07 -9.74
N GLY A 464 -1.22 4.47 -10.89
CA GLY A 464 0.10 3.90 -11.19
C GLY A 464 1.03 4.80 -12.00
N SER A 465 0.61 6.03 -12.33
CA SER A 465 1.37 7.00 -13.12
C SER A 465 1.40 8.39 -12.47
N GLU A 466 2.46 9.15 -12.75
CA GLU A 466 2.61 10.55 -12.34
C GLU A 466 2.24 11.51 -13.49
N LEU A 467 1.21 11.15 -14.28
CA LEU A 467 0.73 11.97 -15.38
C LEU A 467 -0.13 13.11 -14.83
N ASP A 468 0.51 14.26 -14.64
CA ASP A 468 -0.13 15.46 -14.12
C ASP A 468 -0.67 16.36 -15.24
N ASN A 469 -1.63 17.21 -14.89
CA ASN A 469 -2.27 18.18 -15.80
C ASN A 469 -1.91 19.61 -15.37
N PHE A 470 -1.54 20.46 -16.34
CA PHE A 470 -1.14 21.85 -16.10
C PHE A 470 -2.20 22.65 -15.35
N GLU A 471 -3.48 22.55 -15.73
CA GLU A 471 -4.55 23.33 -15.09
C GLU A 471 -4.72 22.98 -13.60
N GLN A 472 -4.61 21.70 -13.27
CA GLN A 472 -4.70 21.22 -11.88
C GLN A 472 -3.50 21.70 -11.06
N GLN A 473 -2.28 21.64 -11.64
CA GLN A 473 -1.07 22.10 -10.95
C GLN A 473 -1.07 23.63 -10.78
N LEU A 474 -1.59 24.37 -11.77
CA LEU A 474 -1.78 25.82 -11.67
C LEU A 474 -2.80 26.21 -10.60
N ALA A 475 -3.93 25.49 -10.53
CA ALA A 475 -4.95 25.71 -9.49
C ALA A 475 -4.35 25.47 -8.09
N LYS A 476 -3.54 24.41 -7.94
CA LYS A 476 -2.83 24.12 -6.70
C LYS A 476 -1.82 25.23 -6.34
N LEU A 477 -1.05 25.74 -7.31
CA LEU A 477 -0.14 26.86 -7.07
C LEU A 477 -0.88 28.12 -6.58
N LYS A 478 -2.04 28.41 -7.16
CA LYS A 478 -2.87 29.54 -6.77
C LYS A 478 -3.45 29.40 -5.36
N SER A 479 -3.73 28.18 -4.92
CA SER A 479 -4.22 27.92 -3.55
C SER A 479 -3.15 27.99 -2.47
N MET A 480 -1.86 27.94 -2.83
CA MET A 480 -0.74 28.01 -1.89
C MET A 480 -0.39 29.45 -1.53
N THR A 481 -0.06 29.69 -0.26
CA THR A 481 0.41 30.99 0.20
C THR A 481 1.91 30.97 0.49
N TRP A 482 2.60 32.09 0.28
CA TRP A 482 4.03 32.23 0.60
C TRP A 482 4.27 32.19 2.11
N LYS A 483 3.25 32.48 2.92
CA LYS A 483 3.36 32.54 4.38
C LYS A 483 3.36 31.14 5.01
N ASP A 484 2.54 30.23 4.45
CA ASP A 484 2.34 28.91 5.07
C ASP A 484 3.37 27.87 4.57
N ASP A 485 3.75 27.92 3.28
CA ASP A 485 4.71 26.98 2.68
C ASP A 485 5.53 27.67 1.58
N PRO A 486 6.53 28.49 1.94
CA PRO A 486 7.34 29.24 0.97
C PRO A 486 8.15 28.33 0.04
N LEU A 487 8.76 27.27 0.58
CA LEU A 487 9.52 26.32 -0.22
C LEU A 487 8.64 25.50 -1.15
N GLY A 488 7.53 24.99 -0.64
CA GLY A 488 6.57 24.23 -1.45
C GLY A 488 5.97 25.07 -2.58
N LYS A 489 5.68 26.36 -2.33
CA LYS A 489 5.20 27.27 -3.37
C LYS A 489 6.25 27.59 -4.43
N PHE A 490 7.51 27.79 -4.02
CA PHE A 490 8.64 27.99 -4.92
C PHE A 490 8.79 26.78 -5.87
N PHE A 491 8.87 25.57 -5.35
CA PHE A 491 8.98 24.36 -6.17
C PHE A 491 7.73 24.12 -7.03
N GLN A 492 6.52 24.39 -6.48
CA GLN A 492 5.28 24.28 -7.26
C GLN A 492 5.26 25.21 -8.48
N TYR A 493 5.87 26.39 -8.37
CA TYR A 493 6.01 27.32 -9.51
C TYR A 493 6.83 26.71 -10.65
N PHE A 494 7.97 26.11 -10.33
CA PHE A 494 8.79 25.43 -11.35
C PHE A 494 8.08 24.20 -11.90
N TYR A 495 7.41 23.43 -11.06
CA TYR A 495 6.67 22.25 -11.47
C TYR A 495 5.50 22.56 -12.42
N VAL A 496 4.80 23.66 -12.21
CA VAL A 496 3.75 24.16 -13.11
C VAL A 496 4.34 24.48 -14.49
N ASN A 497 5.46 25.20 -14.53
CA ASN A 497 6.12 25.52 -15.80
C ASN A 497 6.65 24.27 -16.53
N TYR A 498 7.17 23.32 -15.77
CA TYR A 498 7.61 22.02 -16.28
C TYR A 498 6.46 21.24 -16.94
N THR A 499 5.34 21.09 -16.24
CA THR A 499 4.13 20.42 -16.76
C THR A 499 3.57 21.16 -17.98
N HIS A 500 3.54 22.48 -17.95
CA HIS A 500 3.11 23.29 -19.10
C HIS A 500 3.97 23.05 -20.34
N SER A 501 5.30 23.02 -20.17
CA SER A 501 6.24 22.71 -21.25
C SER A 501 6.02 21.31 -21.83
N GLN A 502 5.72 20.32 -21.00
CA GLN A 502 5.42 18.94 -21.44
C GLN A 502 4.16 18.88 -22.31
N GLU A 503 3.07 19.53 -21.86
CA GLU A 503 1.81 19.59 -22.63
C GLU A 503 1.97 20.34 -23.95
N GLN A 504 2.70 21.46 -23.98
CA GLN A 504 2.98 22.22 -25.21
C GLN A 504 3.78 21.40 -26.25
N GLN A 505 4.63 20.50 -25.82
CA GLN A 505 5.43 19.65 -26.69
C GLN A 505 4.65 18.48 -27.28
N THR A 506 3.46 18.18 -26.77
CA THR A 506 2.65 16.99 -27.10
C THR A 506 1.21 17.32 -27.51
N PRO A 507 0.99 18.16 -28.53
CA PRO A 507 -0.33 18.64 -28.91
C PRO A 507 -1.28 17.52 -29.36
N ASN A 508 -0.77 16.51 -30.12
CA ASN A 508 -1.61 15.39 -30.58
C ASN A 508 -2.00 14.46 -29.45
N PHE A 509 -1.10 14.24 -28.49
CA PHE A 509 -1.44 13.50 -27.28
C PHE A 509 -2.50 14.22 -26.44
N GLN A 510 -2.40 15.55 -26.31
CA GLN A 510 -3.43 16.34 -25.59
C GLN A 510 -4.79 16.27 -26.31
N ALA A 511 -4.82 16.27 -27.64
CA ALA A 511 -6.04 16.06 -28.42
C ALA A 511 -6.63 14.69 -28.14
N LEU A 512 -5.83 13.63 -28.23
CA LEU A 512 -6.23 12.25 -27.93
C LEU A 512 -6.81 12.11 -26.52
N LEU A 513 -6.18 12.72 -25.48
CA LEU A 513 -6.70 12.69 -24.12
C LEU A 513 -8.08 13.36 -24.00
N LYS A 514 -8.30 14.45 -24.72
CA LYS A 514 -9.62 15.12 -24.74
C LYS A 514 -10.68 14.23 -25.39
N THR A 515 -10.37 13.58 -26.50
CA THR A 515 -11.26 12.62 -27.16
C THR A 515 -11.57 11.43 -26.25
N LEU A 516 -10.56 10.82 -25.62
CA LEU A 516 -10.75 9.71 -24.67
C LEU A 516 -11.61 10.11 -23.46
N LYS A 517 -11.43 11.30 -22.94
CA LYS A 517 -12.22 11.82 -21.83
C LYS A 517 -13.68 12.04 -22.25
N LYS A 518 -13.92 12.52 -23.46
CA LYS A 518 -15.26 12.75 -24.02
C LYS A 518 -15.99 11.42 -24.25
N GLU A 519 -15.30 10.43 -24.82
CA GLU A 519 -15.85 9.13 -25.20
C GLU A 519 -16.09 8.21 -23.99
N TYR A 520 -15.12 8.12 -23.09
CA TYR A 520 -15.09 7.11 -22.02
C TYR A 520 -15.19 7.68 -20.60
N GLY A 521 -15.31 9.00 -20.43
CA GLY A 521 -15.51 9.63 -19.11
C GLY A 521 -14.42 9.34 -18.07
N GLY A 522 -13.25 8.84 -18.49
CA GLY A 522 -12.14 8.45 -17.61
C GLY A 522 -11.95 6.93 -17.46
N ASN A 523 -12.90 6.10 -17.89
CA ASN A 523 -12.80 4.64 -17.89
C ASN A 523 -12.37 4.11 -19.27
N ILE A 524 -11.10 4.34 -19.63
CA ILE A 524 -10.55 3.90 -20.90
C ILE A 524 -10.59 2.37 -20.99
N PRO A 525 -11.19 1.78 -22.08
CA PRO A 525 -11.28 0.34 -22.26
C PRO A 525 -9.90 -0.33 -22.29
N GLN A 526 -9.81 -1.55 -21.78
CA GLN A 526 -8.56 -2.31 -21.76
C GLN A 526 -8.00 -2.55 -23.17
N SER A 527 -8.87 -2.81 -24.16
CA SER A 527 -8.49 -2.97 -25.57
C SER A 527 -7.75 -1.74 -26.14
N PHE A 528 -8.21 -0.53 -25.78
CA PHE A 528 -7.53 0.71 -26.19
C PHE A 528 -6.20 0.88 -25.45
N ARG A 529 -6.15 0.56 -24.15
CA ARG A 529 -4.92 0.60 -23.35
C ARG A 529 -3.85 -0.32 -23.93
N ASP A 530 -4.23 -1.54 -24.31
CA ASP A 530 -3.32 -2.52 -24.92
C ASP A 530 -2.83 -2.04 -26.29
N LYS A 531 -3.72 -1.46 -27.12
CA LYS A 531 -3.37 -0.87 -28.41
C LYS A 531 -2.38 0.27 -28.27
N PHE A 532 -2.60 1.19 -27.31
CA PHE A 532 -1.68 2.29 -27.01
C PHE A 532 -0.32 1.75 -26.55
N ARG A 533 -0.32 0.78 -25.62
CA ARG A 533 0.90 0.15 -25.12
C ARG A 533 1.73 -0.47 -26.23
N LEU A 534 1.12 -1.20 -27.17
CA LEU A 534 1.82 -1.79 -28.31
C LEU A 534 2.55 -0.73 -29.17
N LYS A 535 1.95 0.45 -29.36
CA LYS A 535 2.58 1.55 -30.11
C LYS A 535 3.63 2.31 -29.30
N SER A 536 3.41 2.49 -28.00
CA SER A 536 4.31 3.25 -27.14
C SER A 536 5.51 2.47 -26.60
N LEU A 537 5.40 1.14 -26.44
CA LEU A 537 6.46 0.29 -25.89
C LEU A 537 7.81 0.39 -26.66
N PRO A 538 7.84 0.36 -28.01
CA PRO A 538 9.09 0.55 -28.76
C PRO A 538 9.74 1.93 -28.52
N MET A 539 8.93 2.93 -28.15
CA MET A 539 9.40 4.28 -27.89
C MET A 539 10.13 4.41 -26.54
N MET A 540 9.85 3.49 -25.59
CA MET A 540 10.50 3.51 -24.27
C MET A 540 12.02 3.35 -24.37
N LYS A 541 12.53 2.61 -25.37
CA LYS A 541 13.97 2.53 -25.65
C LYS A 541 14.57 3.90 -25.95
N TRP A 542 13.92 4.71 -26.76
CA TRP A 542 14.40 6.05 -27.11
C TRP A 542 14.23 7.04 -25.97
N ALA A 543 13.13 6.94 -25.22
CA ALA A 543 12.94 7.72 -24.00
C ALA A 543 14.08 7.46 -22.99
N ASN A 544 14.46 6.19 -22.79
CA ASN A 544 15.55 5.83 -21.87
C ASN A 544 16.92 6.37 -22.32
N ILE A 545 17.23 6.36 -23.62
CA ILE A 545 18.48 6.95 -24.14
C ILE A 545 18.57 8.45 -23.83
N LEU A 546 17.43 9.15 -23.80
CA LEU A 546 17.39 10.59 -23.47
C LEU A 546 17.49 10.89 -21.96
N THR A 547 17.74 9.89 -21.11
CA THR A 547 17.87 10.05 -19.65
C THR A 547 19.32 10.18 -19.18
N PHE A 548 19.54 9.97 -17.88
CA PHE A 548 20.82 10.18 -17.20
C PHE A 548 21.97 9.34 -17.76
N ASN A 549 21.79 8.02 -17.96
CA ASN A 549 22.90 7.10 -18.21
C ASN A 549 23.68 7.45 -19.48
N THR A 550 23.00 7.71 -20.58
CA THR A 550 23.64 8.07 -21.87
C THR A 550 24.43 9.37 -21.74
N ARG A 551 23.87 10.38 -21.07
CA ARG A 551 24.55 11.66 -20.80
C ARG A 551 25.78 11.47 -19.92
N ALA A 552 25.63 10.71 -18.85
CA ALA A 552 26.71 10.42 -17.92
C ALA A 552 27.87 9.72 -18.63
N ILE A 553 27.60 8.71 -19.44
CA ILE A 553 28.63 8.01 -20.23
C ILE A 553 29.34 8.98 -21.20
N ALA A 554 28.59 9.80 -21.93
CA ALA A 554 29.19 10.79 -22.83
C ALA A 554 30.06 11.81 -22.09
N LEU A 555 29.61 12.29 -20.92
CA LEU A 555 30.39 13.15 -20.04
C LEU A 555 31.67 12.45 -19.54
N TYR A 556 31.56 11.18 -19.07
CA TYR A 556 32.69 10.41 -18.55
C TYR A 556 33.77 10.24 -19.61
N ILE A 557 33.38 9.81 -20.80
CA ILE A 557 34.31 9.66 -21.93
C ILE A 557 34.98 11.03 -22.26
N SER A 558 34.17 12.05 -22.46
CA SER A 558 34.63 13.41 -22.83
C SER A 558 35.62 14.00 -21.80
N ALA A 559 35.31 13.82 -20.48
CA ALA A 559 36.17 14.32 -19.41
C ALA A 559 37.51 13.56 -19.30
N LEU A 560 37.48 12.22 -19.45
CA LEU A 560 38.66 11.35 -19.27
C LEU A 560 39.61 11.40 -20.48
N ILE A 561 39.13 11.65 -21.70
CA ILE A 561 39.98 11.78 -22.89
C ILE A 561 40.45 13.22 -23.12
N ASP A 562 40.22 14.12 -22.17
CA ASP A 562 40.57 15.54 -22.21
C ASP A 562 39.95 16.35 -23.37
N LEU A 563 38.74 15.96 -23.77
CA LEU A 563 37.97 16.66 -24.81
C LEU A 563 36.61 17.11 -24.25
N PRO A 564 36.57 17.99 -23.22
CA PRO A 564 35.34 18.36 -22.50
C PRO A 564 34.26 19.00 -23.39
N TRP A 565 34.62 19.57 -24.54
CA TRP A 565 33.69 20.14 -25.52
C TRP A 565 32.88 19.07 -26.29
N LEU A 566 33.33 17.82 -26.34
CA LEU A 566 32.60 16.74 -27.02
C LEU A 566 31.24 16.46 -26.35
N TYR A 567 31.15 16.55 -25.02
CA TYR A 567 29.93 16.30 -24.31
C TYR A 567 28.79 17.26 -24.70
N PRO A 568 28.93 18.60 -24.63
CA PRO A 568 27.89 19.51 -25.08
C PRO A 568 27.58 19.39 -26.57
N VAL A 569 28.56 19.10 -27.43
CA VAL A 569 28.33 18.84 -28.85
C VAL A 569 27.48 17.60 -29.05
N PHE A 570 27.77 16.50 -28.34
CA PHE A 570 26.94 15.29 -28.35
C PHE A 570 25.51 15.59 -27.91
N GLU A 571 25.31 16.37 -26.85
CA GLU A 571 24.02 16.73 -26.33
C GLU A 571 23.21 17.60 -27.30
N ILE A 572 23.84 18.61 -27.88
CA ILE A 572 23.19 19.52 -28.84
C ILE A 572 22.83 18.81 -30.14
N PHE A 573 23.67 17.98 -30.68
CA PHE A 573 23.43 17.40 -32.02
C PHE A 573 22.82 16.00 -31.93
N VAL A 574 23.40 15.07 -31.18
CA VAL A 574 22.96 13.67 -31.18
C VAL A 574 21.68 13.52 -30.34
N MET A 575 21.69 13.98 -29.10
CA MET A 575 20.55 13.85 -28.23
C MET A 575 19.35 14.68 -28.71
N THR A 576 19.57 15.86 -29.26
CA THR A 576 18.50 16.68 -29.84
C THR A 576 17.89 16.04 -31.10
N SER A 577 18.68 15.38 -31.93
CA SER A 577 18.18 14.63 -33.09
C SER A 577 17.27 13.45 -32.64
N LEU A 578 17.70 12.71 -31.61
CA LEU A 578 16.91 11.64 -31.00
C LEU A 578 15.63 12.18 -30.34
N TYR A 579 15.69 13.33 -29.70
CA TYR A 579 14.52 14.01 -29.14
C TYR A 579 13.48 14.33 -30.22
N PHE A 580 13.88 14.92 -31.36
CA PHE A 580 12.94 15.22 -32.45
C PHE A 580 12.40 13.95 -33.10
N TYR A 581 13.22 12.91 -33.27
CA TYR A 581 12.81 11.61 -33.74
C TYR A 581 11.72 11.00 -32.84
N MET A 582 11.97 10.93 -31.54
CA MET A 582 11.05 10.39 -30.56
C MET A 582 9.74 11.18 -30.53
N ARG A 583 9.83 12.51 -30.50
CA ARG A 583 8.66 13.40 -30.50
C ARG A 583 7.80 13.19 -31.75
N HIS A 584 8.42 13.15 -32.91
CA HIS A 584 7.70 12.95 -34.18
C HIS A 584 6.93 11.64 -34.17
N HIS A 585 7.56 10.54 -33.82
CA HIS A 585 6.90 9.24 -33.81
C HIS A 585 5.79 9.14 -32.76
N HIS A 586 6.02 9.65 -31.56
CA HIS A 586 5.00 9.63 -30.52
C HIS A 586 3.77 10.45 -30.90
N GLU A 587 3.96 11.66 -31.38
CA GLU A 587 2.87 12.55 -31.80
C GLU A 587 2.15 11.99 -33.05
N SER A 588 2.86 11.32 -33.96
CA SER A 588 2.24 10.68 -35.13
C SER A 588 1.28 9.56 -34.76
N PHE A 589 1.69 8.64 -33.89
CA PHE A 589 0.76 7.55 -33.49
C PHE A 589 -0.37 8.04 -32.58
N CYS A 590 -0.14 9.09 -31.78
CA CYS A 590 -1.22 9.71 -31.00
C CYS A 590 -2.29 10.33 -31.92
N LYS A 591 -1.85 11.00 -33.00
CA LYS A 591 -2.75 11.53 -34.03
C LYS A 591 -3.54 10.41 -34.72
N GLU A 592 -2.87 9.34 -35.14
CA GLU A 592 -3.51 8.17 -35.76
C GLU A 592 -4.59 7.58 -34.86
N LEU A 593 -4.31 7.40 -33.56
CA LEU A 593 -5.29 6.89 -32.60
C LEU A 593 -6.46 7.86 -32.35
N ASP A 594 -6.21 9.16 -32.38
CA ASP A 594 -7.27 10.18 -32.25
C ASP A 594 -8.16 10.23 -33.49
N ASP A 595 -7.58 10.15 -34.69
CA ASP A 595 -8.31 10.12 -35.97
C ASP A 595 -9.19 8.85 -36.07
N GLU A 596 -8.69 7.67 -35.66
CA GLU A 596 -9.48 6.44 -35.56
C GLU A 596 -10.69 6.58 -34.63
N LEU A 597 -10.52 7.15 -33.42
CA LEU A 597 -11.61 7.38 -32.48
C LEU A 597 -12.67 8.34 -33.03
N ASN A 598 -12.26 9.34 -33.80
CA ASN A 598 -13.15 10.31 -34.43
C ASN A 598 -13.77 9.83 -35.74
N GLY A 599 -13.56 8.59 -36.18
CA GLY A 599 -14.08 8.01 -37.42
C GLY A 599 -13.50 8.65 -38.68
N LYS A 600 -12.28 9.17 -38.63
CA LYS A 600 -11.54 9.80 -39.72
C LYS A 600 -10.44 8.90 -40.30
N GLY A 601 -10.33 7.68 -39.77
CA GLY A 601 -9.33 6.68 -40.19
C GLY A 601 -9.83 5.74 -41.29
#